data_62828009ac6ba2a9ac9534c18c4fa6a6
#
_entry.id   62828009ac6ba2a9ac9534c18c4fa6a6
#
_cell.length_a   1.000
_cell.length_b   1.000
_cell.length_c   1.000
_cell.angle_alpha   90.00
_cell.angle_beta   90.00
_cell.angle_gamma   90.00
#
_symmetry.space_group_name_H-M   'P 1'
#
loop_
_entity.id
_entity.type
_entity.pdbx_description
1 polymer ?
#
loop_
_entity_poly.entity_id
_entity_poly.type
_entity_poly.pdbx_seq_one_letter_code
_entity_poly.pdbx_strand_id
1 'polypeptide(L)'
;ISGRELTVTVMGKYRQGAALPVIEIKPKISEWFDFKAKYEADGSEEICPAQIPENIRDTVQKQAVKIFNELGCKDLARADFIWVEAENKFYFLEINTIPGMTATSLAPQAAKASGLEFGDFLDKLIGYNF
;
A
#
# COMPACT_ATOMS: atom_id res chain seq x y z
N ILE A 1 -11.78 9.61 -11.22
CA ILE A 1 -10.59 9.15 -11.98
C ILE A 1 -10.64 7.64 -12.07
N SER A 2 -10.53 7.14 -13.28
CA SER A 2 -10.54 5.71 -13.55
C SER A 2 -9.11 5.23 -13.81
N GLY A 3 -8.68 4.20 -13.06
CA GLY A 3 -7.34 3.64 -13.20
C GLY A 3 -7.15 2.45 -12.27
N ARG A 4 -5.92 1.99 -12.15
CA ARG A 4 -5.56 0.89 -11.28
C ARG A 4 -5.22 1.43 -9.89
N GLU A 5 -5.84 0.87 -8.87
CA GLU A 5 -5.60 1.27 -7.48
C GLU A 5 -4.37 0.56 -6.93
N LEU A 6 -3.38 1.36 -6.53
CA LEU A 6 -2.13 0.86 -5.97
C LEU A 6 -1.97 1.42 -4.55
N THR A 7 -1.50 0.58 -3.64
CA THR A 7 -1.18 1.01 -2.29
C THR A 7 0.25 0.64 -1.94
N VAL A 8 0.95 1.55 -1.27
CA VAL A 8 2.34 1.37 -0.87
C VAL A 8 2.46 1.64 0.63
N THR A 9 2.87 0.61 1.35
CA THR A 9 3.21 0.76 2.77
C THR A 9 4.67 1.22 2.88
N VAL A 10 4.90 2.22 3.72
CA VAL A 10 6.23 2.75 4.02
C VAL A 10 6.49 2.58 5.52
N MET A 11 7.66 2.07 5.86
CA MET A 11 8.12 1.90 7.23
C MET A 11 9.42 2.64 7.44
N GLY A 12 9.63 3.16 8.62
CA GLY A 12 10.93 3.75 8.96
C GLY A 12 10.88 4.73 10.09
N LYS A 13 12.07 5.17 10.49
CA LYS A 13 12.21 6.28 11.43
C LYS A 13 11.82 7.58 10.76
N TYR A 14 11.68 8.63 11.55
CA TYR A 14 11.35 9.97 11.07
C TYR A 14 12.23 10.37 9.88
N ARG A 15 11.60 10.67 8.76
CA ARG A 15 12.24 11.06 7.48
C ARG A 15 13.21 10.01 6.91
N GLN A 16 13.05 8.74 7.29
CA GLN A 16 13.86 7.63 6.83
C GLN A 16 12.97 6.47 6.36
N GLY A 17 11.94 6.79 5.60
CA GLY A 17 11.00 5.79 5.11
C GLY A 17 11.61 4.86 4.08
N ALA A 18 11.17 3.60 4.12
CA ALA A 18 11.48 2.58 3.12
C ALA A 18 10.18 1.94 2.66
N ALA A 19 9.99 1.84 1.34
CA ALA A 19 8.78 1.28 0.78
C ALA A 19 8.79 -0.25 0.83
N LEU A 20 7.66 -0.82 1.17
CA LEU A 20 7.39 -2.25 1.02
C LEU A 20 6.84 -2.54 -0.39
N PRO A 21 6.73 -3.81 -0.81
CA PRO A 21 6.15 -4.16 -2.10
C PRO A 21 4.77 -3.54 -2.32
N VAL A 22 4.51 -3.12 -3.55
CA VAL A 22 3.25 -2.51 -3.94
C VAL A 22 2.14 -3.55 -3.97
N ILE A 23 0.96 -3.17 -3.52
CA ILE A 23 -0.25 -4.00 -3.62
C ILE A 23 -1.21 -3.33 -4.60
N GLU A 24 -1.76 -4.11 -5.51
CA GLU A 24 -2.87 -3.67 -6.36
C GLU A 24 -4.18 -4.12 -5.76
N ILE A 25 -5.14 -3.21 -5.70
CA ILE A 25 -6.49 -3.51 -5.21
C ILE A 25 -7.43 -3.50 -6.41
N LYS A 26 -8.00 -4.66 -6.73
CA LYS A 26 -8.98 -4.82 -7.80
C LYS A 26 -10.34 -5.10 -7.19
N PRO A 27 -11.40 -4.35 -7.57
CA PRO A 27 -12.74 -4.73 -7.15
C PRO A 27 -13.10 -6.08 -7.78
N LYS A 28 -13.66 -6.99 -6.98
CA LYS A 28 -14.27 -8.22 -7.50
C LYS A 28 -15.61 -7.83 -8.11
N ILE A 29 -15.59 -7.50 -9.39
CA ILE A 29 -16.79 -7.10 -10.11
C ILE A 29 -17.45 -8.36 -10.67
N SER A 30 -18.62 -8.75 -10.12
CA SER A 30 -19.61 -9.44 -10.91
C SER A 30 -20.69 -8.43 -11.23
N GLU A 31 -21.15 -8.38 -12.48
CA GLU A 31 -22.16 -7.43 -12.94
C GLU A 31 -23.43 -7.42 -12.06
N TRP A 32 -23.69 -8.53 -11.37
CA TRP A 32 -24.85 -8.72 -10.50
C TRP A 32 -24.64 -8.25 -9.07
N PHE A 33 -23.39 -7.97 -8.66
CA PHE A 33 -23.02 -7.70 -7.28
C PHE A 33 -22.19 -6.45 -7.08
N ASP A 34 -22.17 -5.52 -8.05
CA ASP A 34 -21.42 -4.27 -7.94
C ASP A 34 -21.70 -3.53 -6.64
N PHE A 35 -22.95 -3.52 -6.20
CA PHE A 35 -23.36 -2.87 -4.97
C PHE A 35 -22.79 -3.59 -3.73
N LYS A 36 -22.85 -4.92 -3.72
CA LYS A 36 -22.29 -5.74 -2.62
C LYS A 36 -20.76 -5.68 -2.60
N ALA A 37 -20.12 -5.69 -3.76
CA ALA A 37 -18.67 -5.64 -3.86
C ALA A 37 -18.07 -4.38 -3.22
N LYS A 38 -18.81 -3.28 -3.19
CA LYS A 38 -18.37 -2.02 -2.55
C LYS A 38 -18.45 -2.04 -1.03
N TYR A 39 -19.27 -2.91 -0.45
CA TYR A 39 -19.58 -2.88 0.98
C TYR A 39 -19.18 -4.14 1.73
N GLU A 40 -18.82 -5.23 1.04
CA GLU A 40 -18.36 -6.47 1.66
C GLU A 40 -16.84 -6.49 1.76
N ALA A 41 -16.31 -7.04 2.86
CA ALA A 41 -14.87 -7.20 3.07
C ALA A 41 -14.21 -8.03 1.96
N ASP A 42 -14.96 -8.92 1.31
CA ASP A 42 -14.52 -9.78 0.21
C ASP A 42 -14.76 -9.15 -1.17
N GLY A 43 -15.18 -7.87 -1.23
CA GLY A 43 -15.50 -7.17 -2.48
C GLY A 43 -14.30 -6.77 -3.32
N SER A 44 -13.08 -6.99 -2.84
CA SER A 44 -11.85 -6.66 -3.56
C SER A 44 -10.88 -7.82 -3.59
N GLU A 45 -10.12 -7.91 -4.68
CA GLU A 45 -8.98 -8.79 -4.82
C GLU A 45 -7.71 -7.98 -4.58
N GLU A 46 -6.85 -8.48 -3.71
CA GLU A 46 -5.58 -7.84 -3.37
C GLU A 46 -4.44 -8.64 -3.99
N ILE A 47 -3.68 -8.03 -4.89
CA ILE A 47 -2.55 -8.66 -5.56
C ILE A 47 -1.26 -8.13 -4.95
N CYS A 48 -0.55 -8.97 -4.23
CA CYS A 48 0.68 -8.65 -3.53
C CYS A 48 1.78 -9.67 -3.85
N PRO A 49 2.91 -9.26 -4.44
CA PRO A 49 3.18 -7.94 -4.99
C PRO A 49 2.36 -7.65 -6.26
N ALA A 50 2.08 -6.38 -6.50
CA ALA A 50 1.35 -5.96 -7.69
C ALA A 50 2.07 -6.37 -8.97
N GLN A 51 1.30 -6.81 -9.96
CA GLN A 51 1.82 -7.19 -11.28
C GLN A 51 1.85 -5.95 -12.18
N ILE A 52 2.88 -5.14 -12.00
CA ILE A 52 3.09 -3.88 -12.72
C ILE A 52 4.53 -3.83 -13.24
N PRO A 53 4.80 -3.04 -14.30
CA PRO A 53 6.17 -2.85 -14.78
C PRO A 53 7.10 -2.34 -13.69
N GLU A 54 8.36 -2.76 -13.74
CA GLU A 54 9.36 -2.41 -12.73
C GLU A 54 9.54 -0.90 -12.56
N ASN A 55 9.55 -0.16 -13.67
CA ASN A 55 9.67 1.29 -13.63
C ASN A 55 8.46 1.97 -12.96
N ILE A 56 7.28 1.42 -13.12
CA ILE A 56 6.06 1.91 -12.47
C ILE A 56 6.12 1.63 -10.97
N ARG A 57 6.50 0.40 -10.60
CA ARG A 57 6.72 0.02 -9.20
C ARG A 57 7.70 0.98 -8.52
N ASP A 58 8.85 1.18 -9.14
CA ASP A 58 9.90 2.04 -8.56
C ASP A 58 9.44 3.48 -8.42
N THR A 59 8.70 3.99 -9.41
CA THR A 59 8.17 5.36 -9.38
C THR A 59 7.17 5.56 -8.25
N VAL A 60 6.19 4.67 -8.13
CA VAL A 60 5.16 4.82 -7.08
C VAL A 60 5.75 4.63 -5.69
N GLN A 61 6.71 3.72 -5.53
CA GLN A 61 7.42 3.53 -4.26
C GLN A 61 8.21 4.78 -3.87
N LYS A 62 8.91 5.40 -4.80
CA LYS A 62 9.65 6.65 -4.55
C LYS A 62 8.70 7.78 -4.14
N GLN A 63 7.57 7.89 -4.80
CA GLN A 63 6.56 8.89 -4.45
C GLN A 63 6.00 8.66 -3.05
N ALA A 64 5.71 7.43 -2.69
CA ALA A 64 5.22 7.09 -1.36
C ALA A 64 6.24 7.43 -0.26
N VAL A 65 7.51 7.09 -0.48
CA VAL A 65 8.60 7.43 0.46
C VAL A 65 8.76 8.95 0.59
N LYS A 66 8.70 9.66 -0.53
CA LYS A 66 8.78 11.12 -0.52
C LYS A 66 7.66 11.75 0.31
N ILE A 67 6.43 11.30 0.10
CA ILE A 67 5.27 11.77 0.87
C ILE A 67 5.45 11.47 2.36
N PHE A 68 5.83 10.24 2.70
CA PHE A 68 6.10 9.82 4.07
C PHE A 68 7.12 10.74 4.75
N ASN A 69 8.24 10.99 4.08
CA ASN A 69 9.32 11.78 4.64
C ASN A 69 8.95 13.26 4.75
N GLU A 70 8.36 13.84 3.72
CA GLU A 70 7.99 15.27 3.70
C GLU A 70 6.88 15.61 4.67
N LEU A 71 5.93 14.71 4.88
CA LEU A 71 4.88 14.91 5.88
C LEU A 71 5.34 14.63 7.31
N GLY A 72 6.57 14.16 7.48
CA GLY A 72 7.10 13.83 8.80
C GLY A 72 6.48 12.60 9.44
N CYS A 73 6.06 11.64 8.63
CA CYS A 73 5.55 10.37 9.12
C CYS A 73 6.65 9.58 9.84
N LYS A 74 6.25 8.68 10.71
CA LYS A 74 7.14 7.85 11.51
C LYS A 74 6.52 6.46 11.68
N ASP A 75 7.35 5.47 11.79
CA ASP A 75 7.03 4.07 12.01
C ASP A 75 6.36 3.41 10.81
N LEU A 76 5.15 3.80 10.47
CA LEU A 76 4.34 3.15 9.46
C LEU A 76 3.34 4.12 8.85
N ALA A 77 3.17 4.05 7.54
CA ALA A 77 2.06 4.70 6.84
C ALA A 77 1.76 3.95 5.56
N ARG A 78 0.54 4.07 5.07
CA ARG A 78 0.12 3.48 3.80
C ARG A 78 -0.38 4.59 2.88
N ALA A 79 0.27 4.75 1.73
CA ALA A 79 -0.10 5.73 0.73
C ALA A 79 -0.88 5.05 -0.40
N ASP A 80 -2.00 5.62 -0.76
CA ASP A 80 -2.91 5.07 -1.76
C ASP A 80 -2.92 5.96 -3.02
N PHE A 81 -2.87 5.31 -4.19
CA PHE A 81 -2.75 5.97 -5.49
C PHE A 81 -3.70 5.35 -6.51
N ILE A 82 -4.08 6.14 -7.50
CA ILE A 82 -4.64 5.63 -8.76
C ILE A 82 -3.58 5.82 -9.85
N TRP A 83 -3.23 4.74 -10.53
CA TRP A 83 -2.37 4.79 -11.70
C TRP A 83 -3.21 4.72 -12.96
N VAL A 84 -3.14 5.79 -13.77
CA VAL A 84 -3.82 5.85 -15.05
C VAL A 84 -2.80 5.52 -16.14
N GLU A 85 -2.84 4.28 -16.63
CA GLU A 85 -1.87 3.77 -17.60
C GLU A 85 -1.82 4.62 -18.88
N ALA A 86 -2.99 4.98 -19.41
CA ALA A 86 -3.10 5.73 -20.65
C ALA A 86 -2.41 7.11 -20.58
N GLU A 87 -2.37 7.71 -19.41
CA GLU A 87 -1.73 9.00 -19.16
C GLU A 87 -0.33 8.86 -18.58
N ASN A 88 0.05 7.67 -18.16
CA ASN A 88 1.27 7.38 -17.40
C ASN A 88 1.40 8.31 -16.19
N LYS A 89 0.30 8.46 -15.44
CA LYS A 89 0.22 9.35 -14.28
C LYS A 89 -0.28 8.63 -13.05
N PHE A 90 0.24 9.07 -11.90
CA PHE A 90 -0.23 8.65 -10.58
C PHE A 90 -1.01 9.80 -9.95
N TYR A 91 -2.16 9.48 -9.39
CA TYR A 91 -2.94 10.41 -8.58
C TYR A 91 -2.90 9.93 -7.14
N PHE A 92 -2.27 10.72 -6.30
CA PHE A 92 -2.22 10.45 -4.86
C PHE A 92 -3.60 10.72 -4.25
N LEU A 93 -4.13 9.75 -3.53
CA LEU A 93 -5.43 9.84 -2.89
C LEU A 93 -5.32 10.26 -1.43
N GLU A 94 -4.59 9.46 -0.65
CA GLU A 94 -4.44 9.68 0.78
C GLU A 94 -3.23 8.95 1.34
N ILE A 95 -2.81 9.36 2.52
CA ILE A 95 -1.89 8.60 3.35
C ILE A 95 -2.56 8.30 4.69
N ASN A 96 -2.50 7.04 5.10
CA ASN A 96 -3.08 6.56 6.35
C ASN A 96 -1.93 6.21 7.30
N THR A 97 -1.81 6.97 8.40
CA THR A 97 -0.73 6.79 9.38
C THR A 97 -1.08 5.77 10.47
N ILE A 98 -2.30 5.24 10.48
CA ILE A 98 -2.74 4.16 11.37
C ILE A 98 -3.43 3.10 10.51
N PRO A 99 -2.68 2.43 9.61
CA PRO A 99 -3.28 1.40 8.76
C PRO A 99 -3.68 0.18 9.58
N GLY A 100 -4.58 -0.63 9.02
CA GLY A 100 -5.02 -1.87 9.67
C GLY A 100 -3.84 -2.79 10.01
N MET A 101 -3.91 -3.46 11.15
CA MET A 101 -2.84 -4.28 11.70
C MET A 101 -3.28 -5.71 12.03
N THR A 102 -4.29 -6.22 11.33
CA THR A 102 -4.61 -7.64 11.37
C THR A 102 -3.68 -8.41 10.43
N ALA A 103 -3.51 -9.71 10.64
CA ALA A 103 -2.62 -10.53 9.81
C ALA A 103 -2.97 -10.48 8.31
N THR A 104 -4.21 -10.16 7.97
CA THR A 104 -4.70 -10.06 6.59
C THR A 104 -4.84 -8.63 6.07
N SER A 105 -4.47 -7.63 6.88
CA SER A 105 -4.48 -6.23 6.46
C SER A 105 -3.38 -5.95 5.43
N LEU A 106 -3.53 -4.86 4.67
CA LEU A 106 -2.64 -4.53 3.56
C LEU A 106 -1.18 -4.34 3.98
N ALA A 107 -0.92 -3.61 5.06
CA ALA A 107 0.44 -3.37 5.52
C ALA A 107 1.16 -4.66 5.94
N PRO A 108 0.58 -5.54 6.76
CA PRO A 108 1.17 -6.84 7.04
C PRO A 108 1.36 -7.73 5.80
N GLN A 109 0.45 -7.67 4.83
CA GLN A 109 0.61 -8.40 3.56
C GLN A 109 1.84 -7.91 2.80
N ALA A 110 2.03 -6.60 2.69
CA ALA A 110 3.19 -6.02 2.04
C ALA A 110 4.49 -6.41 2.76
N ALA A 111 4.49 -6.40 4.08
CA ALA A 111 5.63 -6.84 4.89
C ALA A 111 5.96 -8.31 4.63
N LYS A 112 4.95 -9.18 4.59
CA LYS A 112 5.14 -10.60 4.29
C LYS A 112 5.72 -10.82 2.90
N ALA A 113 5.25 -10.08 1.91
CA ALA A 113 5.82 -10.14 0.56
C ALA A 113 7.28 -9.71 0.49
N SER A 114 7.74 -8.88 1.43
CA SER A 114 9.15 -8.49 1.56
C SER A 114 9.99 -9.49 2.37
N GLY A 115 9.37 -10.53 2.92
CA GLY A 115 10.05 -11.55 3.74
C GLY A 115 9.89 -11.38 5.24
N LEU A 116 9.06 -10.45 5.71
CA LEU A 116 8.81 -10.23 7.13
C LEU A 116 7.51 -10.93 7.56
N GLU A 117 7.61 -11.94 8.40
CA GLU A 117 6.44 -12.52 9.05
C GLU A 117 5.81 -11.51 10.02
N PHE A 118 4.54 -11.73 10.37
CA PHE A 118 3.76 -10.76 11.13
C PHE A 118 4.43 -10.36 12.46
N GLY A 119 4.95 -11.33 13.21
CA GLY A 119 5.66 -11.05 14.46
C GLY A 119 6.92 -10.21 14.26
N ASP A 120 7.72 -10.53 13.25
CA ASP A 120 8.94 -9.79 12.92
C ASP A 120 8.62 -8.37 12.45
N PHE A 121 7.52 -8.21 11.72
CA PHE A 121 7.02 -6.91 11.29
C PHE A 121 6.68 -6.02 12.49
N LEU A 122 5.96 -6.58 13.48
CA LEU A 122 5.63 -5.87 14.71
C LEU A 122 6.88 -5.50 15.51
N ASP A 123 7.82 -6.45 15.66
CA ASP A 123 9.08 -6.21 16.36
C ASP A 123 9.89 -5.09 15.72
N LYS A 124 9.91 -5.04 14.40
CA LYS A 124 10.61 -3.99 13.65
C LYS A 124 9.98 -2.62 13.90
N LEU A 125 8.65 -2.54 13.91
CA LEU A 125 7.94 -1.28 14.19
C LEU A 125 8.25 -0.79 15.61
N ILE A 126 8.21 -1.69 16.60
CA ILE A 126 8.58 -1.35 17.97
C ILE A 126 10.03 -0.87 18.03
N GLY A 127 10.93 -1.54 17.32
CA GLY A 127 12.35 -1.22 17.29
C GLY A 127 12.70 0.18 16.80
N TYR A 128 11.83 0.83 16.02
CA TYR A 128 12.06 2.21 15.58
C TYR A 128 11.99 3.23 16.73
N ASN A 129 11.46 2.84 17.87
CA ASN A 129 11.26 3.71 19.04
C ASN A 129 12.25 3.46 20.16
N PHE A 130 13.20 2.53 19.95
CA PHE A 130 14.18 2.18 20.98
C PHE A 130 15.62 2.25 20.49
#